data_a57be521d266b94e3b25156f02b792a3
#
_entry.id   a57be521d266b94e3b25156f02b792a3
#
_cell.length_a   1.000
_cell.length_b   1.000
_cell.length_c   1.000
_cell.angle_alpha   90.00
_cell.angle_beta   90.00
_cell.angle_gamma   90.00
#
_symmetry.space_group_name_H-M   'P 1'
#
loop_
_entity.id
_entity.type
_entity.pdbx_description
1 polymer ?
#
loop_
_entity_poly.entity_id
_entity_poly.type
_entity_poly.pdbx_seq_one_letter_code
_entity_poly.pdbx_strand_id
1 'polypeptide(L)'
;MNLIKLVEEFSSGDKAREELEKLRWPDGVVCPRCEGKNVSAIKDRNQYRCLACEYQFSVTCGTIFNDSHLPIWKWFLAVYLMTESKKGMSACQIQHTLALGSYRTAWFLCHRIRAAMKEVNPEPLKGTVEVDETYVGGKRRHVGRGYRGNKVAVIGALERKGPVRIESLKWVDKQKLHEFIHKTTAPDTANIYTDEHPGYRGIQDADTKHGTVNHSKEEWVHGDIHTNGIESVWSLLKRSIVGSYHKVSVKHLDAYLDELEHRFNNRENKFLFRDTLLMLVKAEKLTYQELTKAA
;
A
#
# COMPACT_ATOMS: atom_id res chain seq x y z
N MET A 1 0.88 -10.95 16.63
CA MET A 1 2.31 -10.71 16.95
C MET A 1 2.42 -9.40 17.70
N ASN A 2 3.29 -9.27 18.71
CA ASN A 2 3.64 -7.96 19.28
C ASN A 2 5.16 -7.73 19.13
N LEU A 3 5.62 -6.50 19.32
CA LEU A 3 7.02 -6.12 19.11
C LEU A 3 8.00 -6.94 19.95
N ILE A 4 7.66 -7.23 21.20
CA ILE A 4 8.52 -7.98 22.12
C ILE A 4 8.71 -9.40 21.60
N LYS A 5 7.60 -10.11 21.29
CA LYS A 5 7.66 -11.46 20.71
C LYS A 5 8.40 -11.49 19.39
N LEU A 6 8.22 -10.49 18.54
CA LEU A 6 8.91 -10.39 17.27
C LEU A 6 10.44 -10.28 17.47
N VAL A 7 10.88 -9.47 18.43
CA VAL A 7 12.31 -9.35 18.76
C VAL A 7 12.86 -10.62 19.37
N GLU A 8 12.14 -11.26 20.31
CA GLU A 8 12.54 -12.53 20.93
C GLU A 8 12.67 -13.66 19.90
N GLU A 9 11.74 -13.71 18.95
CA GLU A 9 11.66 -14.76 17.94
C GLU A 9 12.68 -14.58 16.81
N PHE A 10 12.85 -13.33 16.32
CA PHE A 10 13.63 -13.04 15.11
C PHE A 10 14.87 -12.17 15.33
N SER A 11 15.36 -12.01 16.57
CA SER A 11 16.59 -11.25 16.85
C SER A 11 17.84 -11.83 16.22
N SER A 12 17.86 -13.13 15.92
CA SER A 12 18.94 -13.77 15.16
C SER A 12 18.64 -13.74 13.66
N GLY A 13 19.66 -13.44 12.86
CA GLY A 13 19.54 -13.45 11.40
C GLY A 13 19.13 -14.80 10.83
N ASP A 14 19.52 -15.89 11.48
CA ASP A 14 19.21 -17.26 11.05
C ASP A 14 17.73 -17.58 11.22
N LYS A 15 17.13 -17.28 12.39
CA LYS A 15 15.69 -17.51 12.60
C LYS A 15 14.81 -16.69 11.64
N ALA A 16 15.16 -15.42 11.40
CA ALA A 16 14.45 -14.60 10.44
C ALA A 16 14.58 -15.14 9.00
N ARG A 17 15.76 -15.68 8.63
CA ARG A 17 15.97 -16.33 7.34
C ARG A 17 15.16 -17.60 7.21
N GLU A 18 15.19 -18.47 8.20
CA GLU A 18 14.42 -19.73 8.23
C GLU A 18 12.91 -19.46 8.09
N GLU A 19 12.41 -18.44 8.76
CA GLU A 19 11.00 -18.07 8.63
C GLU A 19 10.69 -17.54 7.21
N LEU A 20 11.56 -16.72 6.63
CA LEU A 20 11.42 -16.26 5.25
C LEU A 20 11.45 -17.41 4.25
N GLU A 21 12.30 -18.45 4.48
CA GLU A 21 12.37 -19.65 3.67
C GLU A 21 11.06 -20.46 3.74
N LYS A 22 10.48 -20.66 4.93
CA LYS A 22 9.18 -21.32 5.12
C LYS A 22 8.05 -20.57 4.40
N LEU A 23 8.06 -19.23 4.47
CA LEU A 23 7.05 -18.40 3.79
C LEU A 23 7.21 -18.48 2.27
N ARG A 24 8.45 -18.50 1.77
CA ARG A 24 8.74 -18.54 0.34
C ARG A 24 8.53 -19.93 -0.29
N TRP A 25 8.93 -20.96 0.41
CA TRP A 25 8.98 -22.32 -0.10
C TRP A 25 8.29 -23.32 0.85
N PRO A 26 6.97 -23.22 1.04
CA PRO A 26 6.24 -24.10 1.96
C PRO A 26 6.36 -25.59 1.59
N ASP A 27 6.49 -25.88 0.29
CA ASP A 27 6.58 -27.24 -0.26
C ASP A 27 8.02 -27.64 -0.63
N GLY A 28 9.02 -26.93 -0.09
CA GLY A 28 10.43 -27.15 -0.36
C GLY A 28 11.03 -26.16 -1.36
N VAL A 29 12.36 -26.03 -1.29
CA VAL A 29 13.10 -25.03 -2.05
C VAL A 29 13.01 -25.25 -3.55
N VAL A 30 12.67 -24.18 -4.28
CA VAL A 30 12.54 -24.19 -5.74
C VAL A 30 13.50 -23.16 -6.34
N CYS A 31 14.20 -23.53 -7.41
CA CYS A 31 15.10 -22.63 -8.13
C CYS A 31 14.33 -21.48 -8.77
N PRO A 32 14.65 -20.21 -8.49
CA PRO A 32 13.92 -19.07 -9.08
C PRO A 32 14.25 -18.83 -10.56
N ARG A 33 15.19 -19.62 -11.16
CA ARG A 33 15.60 -19.47 -12.56
C ARG A 33 14.96 -20.51 -13.49
N CYS A 34 14.87 -21.76 -13.04
CA CYS A 34 14.37 -22.88 -13.87
C CYS A 34 13.28 -23.68 -13.19
N GLU A 35 12.79 -23.24 -12.03
CA GLU A 35 11.74 -23.88 -11.23
C GLU A 35 12.05 -25.32 -10.81
N GLY A 36 13.31 -25.77 -10.99
CA GLY A 36 13.77 -27.11 -10.59
C GLY A 36 13.75 -27.28 -9.07
N LYS A 37 13.28 -28.43 -8.61
CA LYS A 37 13.23 -28.81 -7.17
C LYS A 37 14.48 -29.53 -6.68
N ASN A 38 15.35 -29.98 -7.60
CA ASN A 38 16.59 -30.65 -7.24
C ASN A 38 17.66 -29.61 -6.89
N VAL A 39 17.74 -29.28 -5.61
CA VAL A 39 18.62 -28.23 -5.07
C VAL A 39 19.49 -28.77 -3.94
N SER A 40 20.72 -28.29 -3.83
CA SER A 40 21.67 -28.60 -2.76
C SER A 40 21.90 -27.34 -1.91
N ALA A 41 21.91 -27.48 -0.59
CA ALA A 41 22.18 -26.37 0.32
C ALA A 41 23.69 -26.10 0.43
N ILE A 42 24.07 -24.81 0.34
CA ILE A 42 25.45 -24.33 0.61
C ILE A 42 25.40 -23.64 1.97
N LYS A 43 25.58 -24.41 3.04
CA LYS A 43 25.37 -23.99 4.44
C LYS A 43 26.21 -22.78 4.84
N ASP A 44 27.49 -22.77 4.47
CA ASP A 44 28.44 -21.69 4.83
C ASP A 44 28.06 -20.32 4.29
N ARG A 45 27.24 -20.28 3.23
CA ARG A 45 26.81 -19.03 2.56
C ARG A 45 25.32 -18.75 2.72
N ASN A 46 24.57 -19.61 3.39
CA ASN A 46 23.10 -19.52 3.46
C ASN A 46 22.45 -19.40 2.07
N GLN A 47 22.91 -20.24 1.13
CA GLN A 47 22.50 -20.27 -0.27
C GLN A 47 22.14 -21.70 -0.69
N TYR A 48 21.54 -21.79 -1.85
CA TYR A 48 21.19 -23.04 -2.52
C TYR A 48 21.82 -23.06 -3.91
N ARG A 49 22.19 -24.26 -4.40
CA ARG A 49 22.60 -24.52 -5.78
C ARG A 49 21.57 -25.41 -6.44
N CYS A 50 21.03 -24.97 -7.56
CA CYS A 50 20.21 -25.82 -8.41
C CYS A 50 21.09 -26.82 -9.15
N LEU A 51 20.78 -28.13 -9.06
CA LEU A 51 21.57 -29.17 -9.72
C LEU A 51 21.19 -29.31 -11.20
N ALA A 52 20.09 -28.72 -11.66
CA ALA A 52 19.68 -28.73 -13.06
C ALA A 52 20.32 -27.61 -13.90
N CYS A 53 20.39 -26.36 -13.36
CA CYS A 53 20.91 -25.20 -14.10
C CYS A 53 22.11 -24.51 -13.44
N GLU A 54 22.66 -25.12 -12.39
CA GLU A 54 23.83 -24.70 -11.61
C GLU A 54 23.73 -23.31 -10.97
N TYR A 55 22.55 -22.67 -11.03
CA TYR A 55 22.32 -21.36 -10.46
C TYR A 55 22.40 -21.38 -8.93
N GLN A 56 23.19 -20.47 -8.36
CA GLN A 56 23.27 -20.26 -6.92
C GLN A 56 22.37 -19.11 -6.51
N PHE A 57 21.57 -19.30 -5.47
CA PHE A 57 20.58 -18.32 -5.02
C PHE A 57 20.36 -18.40 -3.51
N SER A 58 19.91 -17.32 -2.93
CA SER A 58 19.46 -17.24 -1.54
C SER A 58 17.94 -17.07 -1.48
N VAL A 59 17.37 -17.11 -0.27
CA VAL A 59 15.96 -16.87 -0.05
C VAL A 59 15.50 -15.47 -0.49
N THR A 60 16.41 -14.52 -0.60
CA THR A 60 16.11 -13.14 -1.02
C THR A 60 16.15 -12.93 -2.53
N CYS A 61 16.76 -13.86 -3.27
CA CYS A 61 16.97 -13.73 -4.71
C CYS A 61 15.68 -13.57 -5.49
N GLY A 62 15.58 -12.53 -6.34
CA GLY A 62 14.41 -12.26 -7.18
C GLY A 62 13.19 -11.66 -6.45
N THR A 63 13.25 -11.47 -5.15
CA THR A 63 12.18 -10.87 -4.34
C THR A 63 12.46 -9.41 -4.05
N ILE A 64 11.54 -8.76 -3.35
CA ILE A 64 11.74 -7.38 -2.87
C ILE A 64 12.96 -7.24 -1.94
N PHE A 65 13.44 -8.33 -1.33
CA PHE A 65 14.64 -8.34 -0.49
C PHE A 65 15.95 -8.41 -1.29
N ASN A 66 15.90 -8.62 -2.60
CA ASN A 66 17.08 -8.81 -3.44
C ASN A 66 18.10 -7.66 -3.32
N ASP A 67 19.39 -7.97 -3.33
CA ASP A 67 20.49 -7.01 -3.23
C ASP A 67 20.43 -6.10 -1.98
N SER A 68 19.82 -6.58 -0.90
CA SER A 68 19.82 -5.88 0.38
C SER A 68 20.99 -6.30 1.26
N HIS A 69 21.77 -5.33 1.74
CA HIS A 69 22.79 -5.54 2.77
C HIS A 69 22.21 -5.50 4.19
N LEU A 70 20.90 -5.18 4.33
CA LEU A 70 20.26 -5.18 5.63
C LEU A 70 19.94 -6.60 6.07
N PRO A 71 20.21 -6.96 7.34
CA PRO A 71 19.80 -8.23 7.90
C PRO A 71 18.27 -8.42 7.80
N ILE A 72 17.81 -9.64 7.54
CA ILE A 72 16.38 -9.96 7.35
C ILE A 72 15.54 -9.54 8.57
N TRP A 73 16.06 -9.71 9.79
CA TRP A 73 15.35 -9.30 11.00
C TRP A 73 15.06 -7.79 11.05
N LYS A 74 15.91 -6.92 10.48
CA LYS A 74 15.62 -5.49 10.35
C LYS A 74 14.48 -5.21 9.38
N TRP A 75 14.36 -6.03 8.34
CA TRP A 75 13.20 -5.98 7.45
C TRP A 75 11.92 -6.35 8.19
N PHE A 76 11.94 -7.42 8.97
CA PHE A 76 10.78 -7.84 9.77
C PHE A 76 10.33 -6.75 10.73
N LEU A 77 11.27 -6.12 11.43
CA LEU A 77 10.96 -4.98 12.29
C LEU A 77 10.39 -3.79 11.50
N ALA A 78 10.96 -3.46 10.33
CA ALA A 78 10.43 -2.38 9.50
C ALA A 78 8.99 -2.67 9.03
N VAL A 79 8.73 -3.89 8.55
CA VAL A 79 7.39 -4.33 8.16
C VAL A 79 6.42 -4.19 9.32
N TYR A 80 6.76 -4.73 10.49
CA TYR A 80 5.93 -4.64 11.69
C TYR A 80 5.61 -3.18 12.04
N LEU A 81 6.62 -2.33 12.12
CA LEU A 81 6.45 -0.91 12.47
C LEU A 81 5.59 -0.15 11.46
N MET A 82 5.72 -0.45 10.17
CA MET A 82 4.93 0.19 9.12
C MET A 82 3.48 -0.29 9.10
N THR A 83 3.23 -1.57 9.36
CA THR A 83 1.87 -2.15 9.32
C THR A 83 1.06 -1.80 10.57
N GLU A 84 1.67 -1.84 11.76
CA GLU A 84 0.98 -1.58 13.03
C GLU A 84 0.73 -0.08 13.30
N SER A 85 1.40 0.80 12.59
CA SER A 85 1.24 2.24 12.79
C SER A 85 -0.02 2.77 12.08
N LYS A 86 -1.04 3.23 12.82
CA LYS A 86 -2.27 3.80 12.24
C LYS A 86 -2.04 4.91 11.21
N LYS A 87 -1.00 5.75 11.41
CA LYS A 87 -0.69 6.90 10.55
C LYS A 87 0.51 6.64 9.64
N GLY A 88 1.00 5.40 9.60
CA GLY A 88 2.26 5.07 8.96
C GLY A 88 3.47 5.62 9.72
N MET A 89 4.65 5.26 9.25
CA MET A 89 5.92 5.65 9.87
C MET A 89 6.85 6.28 8.83
N SER A 90 7.49 7.40 9.19
CA SER A 90 8.43 8.06 8.30
C SER A 90 9.73 7.28 8.17
N ALA A 91 10.43 7.44 7.04
CA ALA A 91 11.75 6.85 6.85
C ALA A 91 12.77 7.34 7.89
N CYS A 92 12.62 8.57 8.39
CA CYS A 92 13.45 9.11 9.47
C CYS A 92 13.22 8.33 10.77
N GLN A 93 11.96 8.07 11.15
CA GLN A 93 11.65 7.28 12.34
C GLN A 93 12.16 5.83 12.17
N ILE A 94 11.97 5.20 11.01
CA ILE A 94 12.51 3.86 10.72
C ILE A 94 14.04 3.86 10.84
N GLN A 95 14.73 4.89 10.29
CA GLN A 95 16.17 5.03 10.41
C GLN A 95 16.62 5.01 11.88
N HIS A 96 16.01 5.86 12.70
CA HIS A 96 16.36 5.99 14.11
C HIS A 96 16.01 4.72 14.91
N THR A 97 14.80 4.19 14.74
CA THR A 97 14.31 3.02 15.48
C THR A 97 15.14 1.75 15.19
N LEU A 98 15.56 1.56 13.93
CA LEU A 98 16.33 0.39 13.52
C LEU A 98 17.85 0.63 13.48
N ALA A 99 18.31 1.79 13.95
CA ALA A 99 19.71 2.20 13.89
C ALA A 99 20.32 1.95 12.50
N LEU A 100 19.69 2.50 11.43
CA LEU A 100 20.19 2.39 10.07
C LEU A 100 21.19 3.52 9.80
N GLY A 101 22.31 3.19 9.17
CA GLY A 101 23.42 4.12 8.94
C GLY A 101 23.10 5.34 8.09
N SER A 102 22.01 5.31 7.29
CA SER A 102 21.63 6.46 6.46
C SER A 102 20.13 6.57 6.25
N TYR A 103 19.65 7.81 6.10
CA TYR A 103 18.27 8.08 5.69
C TYR A 103 17.93 7.44 4.33
N ARG A 104 18.87 7.47 3.38
CA ARG A 104 18.70 6.86 2.06
C ARG A 104 18.37 5.37 2.15
N THR A 105 19.07 4.65 3.03
CA THR A 105 18.81 3.22 3.28
C THR A 105 17.40 3.00 3.85
N ALA A 106 17.01 3.78 4.85
CA ALA A 106 15.68 3.70 5.45
C ALA A 106 14.58 4.07 4.45
N TRP A 107 14.79 5.13 3.68
CA TRP A 107 13.83 5.57 2.65
C TRP A 107 13.63 4.51 1.57
N PHE A 108 14.71 3.91 1.07
CA PHE A 108 14.65 2.84 0.08
C PHE A 108 13.98 1.58 0.65
N LEU A 109 14.31 1.18 1.89
CA LEU A 109 13.64 0.10 2.60
C LEU A 109 12.12 0.31 2.67
N CYS A 110 11.69 1.49 3.12
CA CYS A 110 10.26 1.82 3.23
C CYS A 110 9.56 1.76 1.86
N HIS A 111 10.18 2.25 0.79
CA HIS A 111 9.59 2.20 -0.55
C HIS A 111 9.51 0.80 -1.13
N ARG A 112 10.48 -0.06 -0.84
CA ARG A 112 10.42 -1.48 -1.20
C ARG A 112 9.25 -2.19 -0.49
N ILE A 113 9.06 -1.92 0.81
CA ILE A 113 7.93 -2.45 1.58
C ILE A 113 6.60 -1.94 1.00
N ARG A 114 6.49 -0.63 0.70
CA ARG A 114 5.28 -0.05 0.07
C ARG A 114 4.96 -0.69 -1.28
N ALA A 115 5.97 -0.89 -2.12
CA ALA A 115 5.78 -1.52 -3.43
C ALA A 115 5.20 -2.95 -3.31
N ALA A 116 5.57 -3.67 -2.25
CA ALA A 116 5.03 -4.99 -1.98
C ALA A 116 3.63 -4.98 -1.34
N MET A 117 3.21 -3.86 -0.74
CA MET A 117 1.87 -3.69 -0.14
C MET A 117 0.79 -3.40 -1.19
N LYS A 118 1.18 -3.09 -2.42
CA LYS A 118 0.23 -2.86 -3.51
C LYS A 118 -0.54 -4.15 -3.82
N GLU A 119 -1.85 -4.10 -3.70
CA GLU A 119 -2.71 -5.22 -4.05
C GLU A 119 -2.78 -5.37 -5.57
N VAL A 120 -2.48 -6.57 -6.06
CA VAL A 120 -2.58 -6.91 -7.49
C VAL A 120 -3.91 -7.60 -7.73
N ASN A 121 -4.73 -7.05 -8.64
CA ASN A 121 -6.08 -7.53 -8.92
C ASN A 121 -6.98 -7.61 -7.67
N PRO A 122 -7.24 -6.48 -7.02
CA PRO A 122 -8.12 -6.44 -5.86
C PRO A 122 -9.56 -6.85 -6.22
N GLU A 123 -10.24 -7.49 -5.27
CA GLU A 123 -11.67 -7.78 -5.41
C GLU A 123 -12.46 -6.48 -5.62
N PRO A 124 -13.41 -6.45 -6.54
CA PRO A 124 -14.29 -5.30 -6.73
C PRO A 124 -15.15 -5.02 -5.49
N LEU A 125 -15.39 -3.74 -5.22
CA LEU A 125 -16.26 -3.30 -4.12
C LEU A 125 -17.73 -3.63 -4.44
N LYS A 126 -18.51 -3.97 -3.39
CA LYS A 126 -19.90 -4.42 -3.52
C LYS A 126 -20.83 -3.67 -2.58
N GLY A 127 -22.14 -3.89 -2.77
CA GLY A 127 -23.17 -3.37 -1.86
C GLY A 127 -23.31 -1.86 -1.93
N THR A 128 -23.01 -1.15 -0.85
CA THR A 128 -23.06 0.32 -0.81
C THR A 128 -21.64 0.88 -0.77
N VAL A 129 -21.29 1.67 -1.77
CA VAL A 129 -19.97 2.25 -1.98
C VAL A 129 -20.05 3.78 -1.88
N GLU A 130 -19.23 4.36 -1.01
CA GLU A 130 -19.05 5.82 -0.89
C GLU A 130 -17.86 6.23 -1.74
N VAL A 131 -18.05 7.23 -2.61
CA VAL A 131 -16.99 7.75 -3.49
C VAL A 131 -16.84 9.24 -3.28
N ASP A 132 -15.60 9.70 -3.14
CA ASP A 132 -15.26 11.10 -2.94
C ASP A 132 -13.84 11.38 -3.43
N GLU A 133 -13.50 12.65 -3.64
CA GLU A 133 -12.16 13.07 -3.94
C GLU A 133 -11.60 14.04 -2.91
N THR A 134 -10.29 13.98 -2.74
CA THR A 134 -9.55 14.92 -1.91
C THR A 134 -8.29 15.41 -2.63
N TYR A 135 -7.68 16.47 -2.10
CA TYR A 135 -6.49 17.08 -2.68
C TYR A 135 -5.32 17.00 -1.71
N VAL A 136 -4.21 16.43 -2.20
CA VAL A 136 -2.93 16.34 -1.48
C VAL A 136 -1.94 17.33 -2.08
N GLY A 137 -1.27 18.11 -1.23
CA GLY A 137 -0.24 19.07 -1.65
C GLY A 137 -0.24 20.34 -0.79
N GLY A 138 0.85 21.10 -0.88
CA GLY A 138 1.05 22.32 -0.10
C GLY A 138 0.16 23.47 -0.53
N LYS A 139 -0.14 24.38 0.42
CA LYS A 139 -0.74 25.69 0.10
C LYS A 139 0.34 26.56 -0.57
N ARG A 140 0.01 27.14 -1.72
CA ARG A 140 0.84 28.20 -2.32
C ARG A 140 0.38 29.54 -1.74
N ARG A 141 1.32 30.31 -1.18
CA ARG A 141 1.03 31.68 -0.70
C ARG A 141 0.77 32.61 -1.89
N HIS A 142 -0.08 33.61 -1.71
CA HIS A 142 -0.39 34.65 -2.69
C HIS A 142 -1.12 34.21 -3.96
N VAL A 143 -1.94 33.16 -3.90
CA VAL A 143 -2.78 32.72 -5.02
C VAL A 143 -4.24 32.72 -4.59
N GLY A 144 -5.12 33.25 -5.43
CA GLY A 144 -6.55 33.42 -5.16
C GLY A 144 -7.29 32.09 -4.90
N ARG A 145 -8.52 32.19 -4.37
CA ARG A 145 -9.42 31.01 -4.21
C ARG A 145 -9.61 30.31 -5.56
N GLY A 146 -9.53 28.97 -5.56
CA GLY A 146 -9.72 28.15 -6.76
C GLY A 146 -8.42 27.72 -7.46
N TYR A 147 -7.25 28.30 -7.12
CA TYR A 147 -5.99 27.82 -7.67
C TYR A 147 -5.57 26.50 -7.04
N ARG A 148 -5.68 25.41 -7.81
CA ARG A 148 -5.31 24.06 -7.34
C ARG A 148 -3.79 23.85 -7.28
N GLY A 149 -3.00 24.65 -7.99
CA GLY A 149 -1.54 24.70 -7.91
C GLY A 149 -0.86 23.33 -8.06
N ASN A 150 0.04 23.02 -7.12
CA ASN A 150 0.77 21.74 -7.05
C ASN A 150 -0.01 20.66 -6.27
N LYS A 151 -1.33 20.79 -6.12
CA LYS A 151 -2.15 19.77 -5.48
C LYS A 151 -2.48 18.67 -6.47
N VAL A 152 -2.34 17.44 -6.03
CA VAL A 152 -2.75 16.24 -6.76
C VAL A 152 -4.11 15.82 -6.22
N ALA A 153 -5.04 15.54 -7.11
CA ALA A 153 -6.31 14.96 -6.74
C ALA A 153 -6.11 13.49 -6.38
N VAL A 154 -6.81 13.02 -5.37
CA VAL A 154 -6.87 11.63 -4.95
C VAL A 154 -8.34 11.26 -4.88
N ILE A 155 -8.74 10.24 -5.64
CA ILE A 155 -10.07 9.66 -5.60
C ILE A 155 -10.06 8.41 -4.74
N GLY A 156 -11.16 8.14 -4.06
CA GLY A 156 -11.35 6.92 -3.29
C GLY A 156 -12.77 6.40 -3.37
N ALA A 157 -12.89 5.11 -3.29
CA ALA A 157 -14.14 4.38 -3.16
C ALA A 157 -14.07 3.47 -1.94
N LEU A 158 -15.01 3.59 -1.03
CA LEU A 158 -15.10 2.81 0.20
C LEU A 158 -16.39 1.98 0.21
N GLU A 159 -16.25 0.67 0.27
CA GLU A 159 -17.36 -0.20 0.62
C GLU A 159 -17.73 -0.02 2.09
N ARG A 160 -18.99 0.20 2.41
CA ARG A 160 -19.44 0.37 3.80
C ARG A 160 -19.12 -0.86 4.63
N LYS A 161 -18.35 -0.67 5.71
CA LYS A 161 -17.79 -1.71 6.58
C LYS A 161 -16.79 -2.65 5.88
N GLY A 162 -16.35 -2.32 4.70
CA GLY A 162 -15.47 -3.10 3.86
C GLY A 162 -14.14 -2.43 3.54
N PRO A 163 -13.55 -2.81 2.41
CA PRO A 163 -12.29 -2.27 1.91
C PRO A 163 -12.46 -0.90 1.23
N VAL A 164 -11.35 -0.19 1.10
CA VAL A 164 -11.22 1.04 0.33
C VAL A 164 -10.35 0.80 -0.91
N ARG A 165 -10.60 1.56 -1.98
CA ARG A 165 -9.71 1.69 -3.15
C ARG A 165 -9.35 3.15 -3.33
N ILE A 166 -8.08 3.45 -3.57
CA ILE A 166 -7.57 4.82 -3.62
C ILE A 166 -6.60 4.96 -4.79
N GLU A 167 -6.75 6.03 -5.57
CA GLU A 167 -5.86 6.30 -6.71
C GLU A 167 -5.58 7.80 -6.84
N SER A 168 -4.37 8.19 -7.26
CA SER A 168 -4.08 9.58 -7.59
C SER A 168 -4.53 9.91 -9.02
N LEU A 169 -5.10 11.09 -9.21
CA LEU A 169 -5.55 11.57 -10.52
C LEU A 169 -4.78 12.82 -10.94
N LYS A 170 -4.29 12.83 -12.19
CA LYS A 170 -3.70 14.04 -12.78
C LYS A 170 -4.74 15.15 -12.95
N TRP A 171 -5.94 14.77 -13.37
CA TRP A 171 -7.08 15.67 -13.61
C TRP A 171 -8.36 15.00 -13.10
N VAL A 172 -9.25 15.80 -12.53
CA VAL A 172 -10.59 15.37 -12.13
C VAL A 172 -11.54 15.81 -13.22
N ASP A 173 -12.00 14.86 -14.02
CA ASP A 173 -13.04 15.03 -15.02
C ASP A 173 -14.03 13.86 -14.95
N LYS A 174 -15.18 14.01 -15.59
CA LYS A 174 -16.24 13.02 -15.60
C LYS A 174 -15.74 11.64 -16.03
N GLN A 175 -14.95 11.59 -17.11
CA GLN A 175 -14.48 10.33 -17.66
C GLN A 175 -13.59 9.58 -16.66
N LYS A 176 -12.64 10.26 -16.02
CA LYS A 176 -11.74 9.66 -15.03
C LYS A 176 -12.45 9.17 -13.78
N LEU A 177 -13.45 9.93 -13.31
CA LEU A 177 -14.27 9.53 -12.17
C LEU A 177 -15.05 8.23 -12.50
N HIS A 178 -15.69 8.18 -13.68
CA HIS A 178 -16.42 7.01 -14.14
C HIS A 178 -15.50 5.81 -14.38
N GLU A 179 -14.34 5.98 -15.04
CA GLU A 179 -13.33 4.94 -15.24
C GLU A 179 -12.89 4.32 -13.89
N PHE A 180 -12.62 5.16 -12.89
CA PHE A 180 -12.23 4.70 -11.57
C PHE A 180 -13.35 3.89 -10.90
N ILE A 181 -14.58 4.39 -10.93
CA ILE A 181 -15.74 3.71 -10.32
C ILE A 181 -15.96 2.35 -10.99
N HIS A 182 -16.06 2.29 -12.30
CA HIS A 182 -16.24 1.03 -13.03
C HIS A 182 -15.08 0.03 -12.84
N LYS A 183 -13.86 0.52 -12.66
CA LYS A 183 -12.68 -0.32 -12.39
C LYS A 183 -12.73 -0.92 -10.98
N THR A 184 -13.29 -0.20 -10.01
CA THR A 184 -13.18 -0.54 -8.59
C THR A 184 -14.44 -1.16 -7.99
N THR A 185 -15.60 -0.99 -8.63
CA THR A 185 -16.88 -1.55 -8.17
C THR A 185 -17.30 -2.76 -9.01
N ALA A 186 -18.01 -3.67 -8.37
CA ALA A 186 -18.63 -4.79 -9.07
C ALA A 186 -19.82 -4.30 -9.93
N PRO A 187 -20.13 -4.98 -11.06
CA PRO A 187 -21.26 -4.61 -11.92
C PRO A 187 -22.62 -4.64 -11.18
N ASP A 188 -22.74 -5.44 -10.13
CA ASP A 188 -23.93 -5.61 -9.28
C ASP A 188 -23.89 -4.74 -8.01
N THR A 189 -23.10 -3.67 -8.00
CA THR A 189 -23.04 -2.73 -6.87
C THR A 189 -24.37 -2.00 -6.70
N ALA A 190 -25.04 -2.24 -5.56
CA ALA A 190 -26.40 -1.77 -5.35
C ALA A 190 -26.55 -0.26 -5.23
N ASN A 191 -25.61 0.40 -4.55
CA ASN A 191 -25.67 1.83 -4.30
C ASN A 191 -24.28 2.48 -4.42
N ILE A 192 -24.20 3.62 -5.11
CA ILE A 192 -23.03 4.49 -5.12
C ILE A 192 -23.45 5.85 -4.55
N TYR A 193 -22.78 6.28 -3.49
CA TYR A 193 -23.02 7.56 -2.83
C TYR A 193 -21.84 8.50 -3.02
N THR A 194 -22.12 9.72 -3.47
CA THR A 194 -21.11 10.75 -3.76
C THR A 194 -21.54 12.11 -3.19
N ASP A 195 -20.66 13.09 -3.28
CA ASP A 195 -21.05 14.49 -3.13
C ASP A 195 -21.80 15.00 -4.40
N GLU A 196 -22.11 16.31 -4.40
CA GLU A 196 -22.81 16.99 -5.50
C GLU A 196 -21.94 17.29 -6.74
N HIS A 197 -20.69 16.83 -6.79
CA HIS A 197 -19.78 17.15 -7.90
C HIS A 197 -20.35 16.71 -9.26
N PRO A 198 -20.47 17.65 -10.27
CA PRO A 198 -21.12 17.34 -11.55
C PRO A 198 -20.50 16.17 -12.32
N GLY A 199 -19.25 15.86 -12.06
CA GLY A 199 -18.53 14.74 -12.68
C GLY A 199 -19.14 13.37 -12.39
N TYR A 200 -19.88 13.23 -11.29
CA TYR A 200 -20.53 11.96 -10.92
C TYR A 200 -21.89 11.72 -11.61
N ARG A 201 -22.42 12.70 -12.37
CA ARG A 201 -23.72 12.55 -13.03
C ARG A 201 -23.68 11.43 -14.07
N GLY A 202 -24.70 10.54 -14.04
CA GLY A 202 -24.87 9.46 -15.01
C GLY A 202 -24.06 8.21 -14.68
N ILE A 203 -23.70 7.99 -13.42
CA ILE A 203 -23.10 6.74 -12.94
C ILE A 203 -24.16 5.63 -12.82
N GLN A 204 -25.40 6.02 -12.50
CA GLN A 204 -26.49 5.04 -12.34
C GLN A 204 -26.75 4.25 -13.63
N ASP A 205 -27.07 2.99 -13.46
CA ASP A 205 -27.54 2.09 -14.51
C ASP A 205 -28.75 1.28 -14.02
N ALA A 206 -29.07 0.16 -14.69
CA ALA A 206 -30.24 -0.65 -14.35
C ALA A 206 -30.16 -1.27 -12.93
N ASP A 207 -28.96 -1.60 -12.47
CA ASP A 207 -28.70 -2.33 -11.24
C ASP A 207 -28.13 -1.44 -10.13
N THR A 208 -27.52 -0.30 -10.49
CA THR A 208 -26.84 0.61 -9.58
C THR A 208 -27.63 1.89 -9.35
N LYS A 209 -27.96 2.18 -8.08
CA LYS A 209 -28.57 3.47 -7.66
C LYS A 209 -27.48 4.48 -7.30
N HIS A 210 -27.61 5.71 -7.80
CA HIS A 210 -26.74 6.81 -7.42
C HIS A 210 -27.47 7.77 -6.47
N GLY A 211 -26.91 7.96 -5.27
CA GLY A 211 -27.37 8.93 -4.28
C GLY A 211 -26.32 10.02 -4.06
N THR A 212 -26.80 11.26 -3.91
CA THR A 212 -25.91 12.43 -3.68
C THR A 212 -26.24 13.14 -2.40
N VAL A 213 -25.24 13.62 -1.67
CA VAL A 213 -25.36 14.58 -0.57
C VAL A 213 -24.94 15.95 -1.03
N ASN A 214 -25.58 16.99 -0.50
CA ASN A 214 -25.31 18.37 -0.91
C ASN A 214 -24.68 19.18 0.23
N HIS A 215 -23.36 19.16 0.31
CA HIS A 215 -22.59 19.89 1.31
C HIS A 215 -22.73 21.42 1.17
N SER A 216 -23.04 21.94 -0.04
CA SER A 216 -23.28 23.37 -0.25
C SER A 216 -24.56 23.85 0.42
N LYS A 217 -25.50 22.94 0.72
CA LYS A 217 -26.75 23.22 1.46
C LYS A 217 -26.66 22.77 2.92
N GLU A 218 -25.46 22.52 3.43
CA GLU A 218 -25.25 22.00 4.79
C GLU A 218 -25.93 20.64 5.05
N GLU A 219 -26.23 19.88 3.98
CA GLU A 219 -26.82 18.54 4.06
C GLU A 219 -25.70 17.50 4.05
N TRP A 220 -25.38 16.95 5.22
CA TRP A 220 -24.32 15.95 5.41
C TRP A 220 -24.83 14.52 5.31
N VAL A 221 -26.13 14.33 5.51
CA VAL A 221 -26.81 13.03 5.51
C VAL A 221 -28.23 13.19 4.99
N HIS A 222 -28.61 12.38 4.00
CA HIS A 222 -29.98 12.29 3.50
C HIS A 222 -30.48 10.85 3.62
N GLY A 223 -31.15 10.52 4.72
CA GLY A 223 -31.48 9.14 5.07
C GLY A 223 -30.21 8.30 5.24
N ASP A 224 -30.06 7.28 4.42
CA ASP A 224 -28.85 6.43 4.41
C ASP A 224 -27.73 6.97 3.50
N ILE A 225 -27.98 8.04 2.74
CA ILE A 225 -27.03 8.60 1.80
C ILE A 225 -26.08 9.52 2.57
N HIS A 226 -24.80 9.18 2.61
CA HIS A 226 -23.71 9.98 3.17
C HIS A 226 -22.34 9.48 2.68
N THR A 227 -21.31 10.31 2.83
CA THR A 227 -19.90 10.04 2.47
C THR A 227 -18.97 10.03 3.68
N ASN A 228 -19.51 9.94 4.90
CA ASN A 228 -18.75 10.04 6.15
C ASN A 228 -17.63 8.99 6.28
N GLY A 229 -17.84 7.81 5.70
CA GLY A 229 -16.86 6.73 5.73
C GLY A 229 -15.60 7.10 4.97
N ILE A 230 -15.75 7.51 3.71
CA ILE A 230 -14.61 7.91 2.86
C ILE A 230 -13.96 9.21 3.37
N GLU A 231 -14.72 10.15 3.93
CA GLU A 231 -14.18 11.35 4.58
C GLU A 231 -13.28 11.00 5.78
N SER A 232 -13.61 9.93 6.52
CA SER A 232 -12.78 9.42 7.60
C SER A 232 -11.43 8.88 7.07
N VAL A 233 -11.43 8.25 5.90
CA VAL A 233 -10.19 7.83 5.21
C VAL A 233 -9.35 9.04 4.83
N TRP A 234 -9.97 10.11 4.30
CA TRP A 234 -9.26 11.35 3.99
C TRP A 234 -8.68 12.04 5.23
N SER A 235 -9.39 12.02 6.32
CA SER A 235 -8.89 12.51 7.61
C SER A 235 -7.65 11.72 8.04
N LEU A 236 -7.65 10.40 7.87
CA LEU A 236 -6.51 9.55 8.17
C LEU A 236 -5.33 9.86 7.23
N LEU A 237 -5.56 9.97 5.92
CA LEU A 237 -4.55 10.34 4.92
C LEU A 237 -3.88 11.67 5.26
N LYS A 238 -4.68 12.71 5.51
CA LYS A 238 -4.17 14.06 5.85
C LYS A 238 -3.35 14.04 7.14
N ARG A 239 -3.80 13.31 8.17
CA ARG A 239 -3.04 13.13 9.42
C ARG A 239 -1.75 12.35 9.23
N SER A 240 -1.73 11.35 8.33
CA SER A 240 -0.51 10.60 7.97
C SER A 240 0.51 11.51 7.29
N ILE A 241 0.06 12.33 6.34
CA ILE A 241 0.96 13.26 5.62
C ILE A 241 1.50 14.33 6.56
N VAL A 242 0.64 15.01 7.33
CA VAL A 242 1.06 16.12 8.21
C VAL A 242 1.84 15.63 9.42
N GLY A 243 1.39 14.53 10.04
CA GLY A 243 1.93 14.08 11.32
C GLY A 243 3.08 13.09 11.23
N SER A 244 3.18 12.32 10.13
CA SER A 244 4.20 11.28 10.00
C SER A 244 5.18 11.55 8.86
N TYR A 245 4.69 11.77 7.65
CA TYR A 245 5.55 11.90 6.47
C TYR A 245 6.03 13.32 6.22
N HIS A 246 5.31 14.34 6.73
CA HIS A 246 5.51 15.78 6.57
C HIS A 246 5.46 16.26 5.11
N LYS A 247 6.10 15.56 4.19
CA LYS A 247 6.10 15.89 2.76
C LYS A 247 6.17 14.60 1.93
N VAL A 248 5.22 14.49 1.00
CA VAL A 248 5.19 13.42 -0.01
C VAL A 248 5.30 14.06 -1.38
N SER A 249 6.22 13.60 -2.21
CA SER A 249 6.33 14.07 -3.59
C SER A 249 5.21 13.45 -4.44
N VAL A 250 4.76 14.17 -5.45
CA VAL A 250 3.75 13.69 -6.41
C VAL A 250 4.17 12.35 -7.02
N LYS A 251 5.44 12.22 -7.40
CA LYS A 251 6.02 11.01 -7.99
C LYS A 251 5.81 9.76 -7.15
N HIS A 252 5.85 9.89 -5.83
CA HIS A 252 5.77 8.74 -4.91
C HIS A 252 4.45 8.65 -4.17
N LEU A 253 3.48 9.53 -4.49
CA LEU A 253 2.21 9.60 -3.78
C LEU A 253 1.49 8.26 -3.78
N ASP A 254 1.39 7.59 -4.93
CA ASP A 254 0.70 6.31 -5.05
C ASP A 254 1.24 5.24 -4.10
N ALA A 255 2.57 5.17 -3.93
CA ALA A 255 3.16 4.22 -2.97
C ALA A 255 2.72 4.47 -1.50
N TYR A 256 2.43 5.72 -1.14
CA TYR A 256 1.87 6.05 0.18
C TYR A 256 0.36 5.80 0.25
N LEU A 257 -0.33 5.91 -0.87
CA LEU A 257 -1.75 5.53 -0.98
C LEU A 257 -1.91 4.01 -0.87
N ASP A 258 -1.07 3.24 -1.57
CA ASP A 258 -1.02 1.77 -1.46
C ASP A 258 -0.76 1.31 -0.01
N GLU A 259 0.18 1.96 0.71
CA GLU A 259 0.42 1.69 2.14
C GLU A 259 -0.81 2.02 3.00
N LEU A 260 -1.48 3.14 2.76
CA LEU A 260 -2.69 3.52 3.49
C LEU A 260 -3.82 2.52 3.23
N GLU A 261 -4.06 2.18 1.97
CA GLU A 261 -5.07 1.21 1.54
C GLU A 261 -4.82 -0.16 2.18
N HIS A 262 -3.58 -0.67 2.10
CA HIS A 262 -3.20 -1.94 2.72
C HIS A 262 -3.48 -1.95 4.23
N ARG A 263 -3.08 -0.91 4.97
CA ARG A 263 -3.31 -0.82 6.41
C ARG A 263 -4.79 -0.67 6.77
N PHE A 264 -5.53 0.13 6.00
CA PHE A 264 -6.96 0.34 6.22
C PHE A 264 -7.75 -0.94 5.98
N ASN A 265 -7.50 -1.62 4.86
CA ASN A 265 -8.21 -2.85 4.47
C ASN A 265 -7.91 -4.02 5.41
N ASN A 266 -6.74 -4.02 6.02
CA ASN A 266 -6.31 -5.08 6.95
C ASN A 266 -6.39 -4.67 8.44
N ARG A 267 -7.13 -3.62 8.79
CA ARG A 267 -7.18 -3.06 10.15
C ARG A 267 -7.67 -4.03 11.24
N GLU A 268 -8.39 -5.07 10.85
CA GLU A 268 -8.91 -6.12 11.75
C GLU A 268 -8.15 -7.45 11.62
N ASN A 269 -7.16 -7.51 10.71
CA ASN A 269 -6.40 -8.72 10.45
C ASN A 269 -5.36 -8.97 11.54
N LYS A 270 -5.58 -9.98 12.36
CA LYS A 270 -4.66 -10.41 13.43
C LYS A 270 -3.33 -10.98 12.90
N PHE A 271 -3.29 -11.36 11.63
CA PHE A 271 -2.11 -11.94 10.96
C PHE A 271 -1.43 -10.96 9.99
N LEU A 272 -1.78 -9.68 10.06
CA LEU A 272 -1.30 -8.63 9.14
C LEU A 272 0.20 -8.68 8.89
N PHE A 273 1.02 -8.81 9.94
CA PHE A 273 2.47 -8.91 9.82
C PHE A 273 2.91 -10.08 8.92
N ARG A 274 2.39 -11.29 9.19
CA ARG A 274 2.71 -12.50 8.41
C ARG A 274 2.24 -12.39 6.97
N ASP A 275 1.03 -11.90 6.76
CA ASP A 275 0.45 -11.76 5.43
C ASP A 275 1.22 -10.72 4.61
N THR A 276 1.66 -9.63 5.24
CA THR A 276 2.53 -8.65 4.59
C THR A 276 3.89 -9.28 4.23
N LEU A 277 4.50 -10.10 5.09
CA LEU A 277 5.73 -10.81 4.72
C LEU A 277 5.51 -11.76 3.53
N LEU A 278 4.36 -12.44 3.44
CA LEU A 278 4.00 -13.27 2.27
C LEU A 278 3.89 -12.42 0.99
N MET A 279 3.37 -11.22 1.07
CA MET A 279 3.37 -10.28 -0.07
C MET A 279 4.81 -9.89 -0.46
N LEU A 280 5.66 -9.61 0.51
CA LEU A 280 7.06 -9.24 0.25
C LEU A 280 7.86 -10.35 -0.45
N VAL A 281 7.67 -11.61 -0.08
CA VAL A 281 8.37 -12.73 -0.74
C VAL A 281 7.90 -13.00 -2.16
N LYS A 282 6.65 -12.60 -2.48
CA LYS A 282 6.07 -12.72 -3.83
C LYS A 282 6.34 -11.48 -4.70
N ALA A 283 6.61 -10.34 -4.09
CA ALA A 283 6.86 -9.10 -4.81
C ALA A 283 8.19 -9.14 -5.55
N GLU A 284 8.18 -8.63 -6.78
CA GLU A 284 9.38 -8.48 -7.60
C GLU A 284 10.36 -7.48 -6.98
N LYS A 285 11.63 -7.62 -7.37
CA LYS A 285 12.66 -6.69 -6.95
C LYS A 285 12.35 -5.27 -7.43
N LEU A 286 12.58 -4.29 -6.56
CA LEU A 286 12.57 -2.88 -6.90
C LEU A 286 13.97 -2.33 -6.71
N THR A 287 14.58 -1.81 -7.78
CA THR A 287 15.92 -1.22 -7.71
C THR A 287 15.85 0.26 -7.31
N TYR A 288 16.95 0.76 -6.72
CA TYR A 288 17.05 2.19 -6.39
C TYR A 288 16.97 3.09 -7.63
N GLN A 289 17.55 2.63 -8.74
CA GLN A 289 17.52 3.36 -10.01
C GLN A 289 16.10 3.50 -10.56
N GLU A 290 15.31 2.42 -10.56
CA GLU A 290 13.89 2.46 -10.96
C GLU A 290 13.09 3.43 -10.08
N LEU A 291 13.27 3.35 -8.75
CA LEU A 291 12.56 4.22 -7.81
C LEU A 291 12.94 5.71 -7.98
N THR A 292 14.19 6.02 -8.32
CA THR A 292 14.69 7.40 -8.42
C THR A 292 14.72 7.94 -9.84
N LYS A 293 14.51 7.10 -10.88
CA LYS A 293 14.45 7.53 -12.26
C LYS A 293 13.45 8.69 -12.42
N ALA A 294 13.86 9.75 -13.11
CA ALA A 294 12.97 10.87 -13.40
C ALA A 294 11.73 10.37 -14.16
N ALA A 295 10.56 10.89 -13.77
CA ALA A 295 9.30 10.61 -14.46
C ALA A 295 9.21 11.40 -15.76
#